data_165c06959458fd83b6818cac4e30f3d8
#
_entry.id   165c06959458fd83b6818cac4e30f3d8
#
_cell.length_a   1.000
_cell.length_b   1.000
_cell.length_c   1.000
_cell.angle_alpha   90.00
_cell.angle_beta   90.00
_cell.angle_gamma   90.00
#
_symmetry.space_group_name_H-M   'P 1'
#
loop_
_entity.id
_entity.type
_entity.pdbx_description
1 polymer ?
#
loop_
_entity_poly.entity_id
_entity_poly.type
_entity_poly.pdbx_seq_one_letter_code
_entity_poly.pdbx_strand_id
1 'polypeptide(L)'
;MNLTETDLELVEALREDGRASFESLAGRVGLSRKAVRSRVLRLFEDGVLRVVATVRPEFDGIHANAHLSVSVTGARRDDVARMLAGQDETVFVSIVSGRAGVVAEIRTTGLRRLGNVVDRLRGVEGVTRVETLVYTDVVMEPHLPPPRAAVGTDPAVDHLDRTLVDLLRADGRTSYADLAAHVGLSAAATRARVRNLLDLGVIRIVTLVNPTKLGRSFMTGFALDLAGKARDVLHRIEEIGAVDFLALTLGTADAVGTIVTTTVEDTIAVLDRIGTMDGVVGLRSWTHLRLVQERYGTVGG
;
A
#
# COMPACT_ATOMS: atom_id res chain seq x y z
N MET A 1 0.27 4.77 -22.31
CA MET A 1 1.35 3.89 -22.84
C MET A 1 0.74 2.54 -23.13
N ASN A 2 0.97 1.92 -24.30
CA ASN A 2 0.52 0.54 -24.53
C ASN A 2 1.63 -0.40 -24.07
N LEU A 3 1.42 -1.10 -22.94
CA LEU A 3 2.29 -2.16 -22.49
C LEU A 3 2.13 -3.37 -23.41
N THR A 4 3.25 -3.98 -23.80
CA THR A 4 3.24 -5.23 -24.54
C THR A 4 3.03 -6.42 -23.60
N GLU A 5 2.68 -7.59 -24.12
CA GLU A 5 2.57 -8.82 -23.33
C GLU A 5 3.87 -9.12 -22.57
N THR A 6 5.02 -8.97 -23.24
CA THR A 6 6.34 -9.10 -22.58
C THR A 6 6.55 -8.09 -21.46
N ASP A 7 6.05 -6.85 -21.58
CA ASP A 7 6.15 -5.86 -20.50
C ASP A 7 5.29 -6.31 -19.30
N LEU A 8 4.11 -6.89 -19.52
CA LEU A 8 3.27 -7.44 -18.45
C LEU A 8 3.91 -8.67 -17.78
N GLU A 9 4.55 -9.55 -18.55
CA GLU A 9 5.32 -10.67 -17.99
C GLU A 9 6.49 -10.20 -17.12
N LEU A 10 7.20 -9.13 -17.55
CA LEU A 10 8.25 -8.52 -16.73
C LEU A 10 7.72 -7.86 -15.47
N VAL A 11 6.55 -7.22 -15.53
CA VAL A 11 5.85 -6.68 -14.37
C VAL A 11 5.56 -7.79 -13.37
N GLU A 12 5.00 -8.92 -13.82
CA GLU A 12 4.64 -10.03 -12.95
C GLU A 12 5.88 -10.70 -12.35
N ALA A 13 6.94 -10.91 -13.14
CA ALA A 13 8.21 -11.43 -12.65
C ALA A 13 8.84 -10.54 -11.56
N LEU A 14 8.72 -9.21 -11.71
CA LEU A 14 9.23 -8.26 -10.73
C LEU A 14 8.31 -8.14 -9.50
N ARG A 15 7.01 -8.45 -9.61
CA ARG A 15 6.13 -8.56 -8.45
C ARG A 15 6.49 -9.75 -7.56
N GLU A 16 6.88 -10.87 -8.17
CA GLU A 16 7.34 -12.06 -7.44
C GLU A 16 8.70 -11.81 -6.76
N ASP A 17 9.66 -11.22 -7.48
CA ASP A 17 10.98 -10.84 -6.96
C ASP A 17 11.43 -9.48 -7.50
N GLY A 18 11.20 -8.44 -6.71
CA GLY A 18 11.60 -7.07 -7.06
C GLY A 18 13.11 -6.89 -7.28
N ARG A 19 13.94 -7.79 -6.78
CA ARG A 19 15.41 -7.78 -6.96
C ARG A 19 15.89 -8.78 -7.99
N ALA A 20 15.01 -9.43 -8.75
CA ALA A 20 15.38 -10.36 -9.81
C ALA A 20 16.43 -9.73 -10.74
N SER A 21 17.45 -10.52 -11.11
CA SER A 21 18.51 -10.06 -12.01
C SER A 21 17.98 -9.93 -13.44
N PHE A 22 18.57 -9.02 -14.22
CA PHE A 22 18.21 -8.92 -15.65
C PHE A 22 18.50 -10.22 -16.44
N GLU A 23 19.42 -11.06 -15.97
CA GLU A 23 19.68 -12.39 -16.54
C GLU A 23 18.52 -13.35 -16.28
N SER A 24 18.06 -13.42 -15.02
CA SER A 24 16.92 -14.25 -14.65
C SER A 24 15.65 -13.81 -15.39
N LEU A 25 15.39 -12.50 -15.47
CA LEU A 25 14.25 -11.94 -16.20
C LEU A 25 14.35 -12.27 -17.71
N ALA A 26 15.55 -12.20 -18.29
CA ALA A 26 15.79 -12.53 -19.69
C ALA A 26 15.47 -14.00 -20.01
N GLY A 27 15.86 -14.91 -19.12
CA GLY A 27 15.51 -16.33 -19.23
C GLY A 27 14.01 -16.59 -19.16
N ARG A 28 13.27 -15.80 -18.33
CA ARG A 28 11.81 -15.96 -18.17
C ARG A 28 11.03 -15.51 -19.40
N VAL A 29 11.41 -14.37 -20.02
CA VAL A 29 10.67 -13.79 -21.16
C VAL A 29 11.27 -14.12 -22.54
N GLY A 30 12.33 -14.92 -22.60
CA GLY A 30 12.95 -15.35 -23.87
C GLY A 30 13.66 -14.23 -24.65
N LEU A 31 14.09 -13.15 -23.99
CA LEU A 31 14.77 -12.02 -24.63
C LEU A 31 16.24 -11.93 -24.20
N SER A 32 17.04 -11.12 -24.93
CA SER A 32 18.41 -10.83 -24.49
C SER A 32 18.42 -9.98 -23.22
N ARG A 33 19.43 -10.17 -22.37
CA ARG A 33 19.63 -9.36 -21.15
C ARG A 33 19.62 -7.86 -21.43
N LYS A 34 20.19 -7.40 -22.57
CA LYS A 34 20.20 -6.00 -22.97
C LYS A 34 18.77 -5.47 -23.25
N ALA A 35 17.96 -6.26 -23.96
CA ALA A 35 16.58 -5.90 -24.29
C ALA A 35 15.72 -5.82 -23.02
N VAL A 36 15.83 -6.80 -22.12
CA VAL A 36 15.14 -6.81 -20.83
C VAL A 36 15.55 -5.61 -19.97
N ARG A 37 16.85 -5.34 -19.85
CA ARG A 37 17.34 -4.18 -19.10
C ARG A 37 16.71 -2.87 -19.60
N SER A 38 16.69 -2.66 -20.91
CA SER A 38 16.10 -1.46 -21.51
C SER A 38 14.60 -1.34 -21.20
N ARG A 39 13.82 -2.45 -21.30
CA ARG A 39 12.40 -2.48 -21.01
C ARG A 39 12.10 -2.20 -19.53
N VAL A 40 12.82 -2.86 -18.63
CA VAL A 40 12.64 -2.69 -17.18
C VAL A 40 12.97 -1.25 -16.75
N LEU A 41 14.08 -0.67 -17.26
CA LEU A 41 14.41 0.72 -16.95
C LEU A 41 13.33 1.68 -17.43
N ARG A 42 12.77 1.47 -18.64
CA ARG A 42 11.64 2.26 -19.14
C ARG A 42 10.40 2.12 -18.24
N LEU A 43 10.07 0.91 -17.75
CA LEU A 43 8.96 0.71 -16.82
C LEU A 43 9.14 1.51 -15.53
N PHE A 44 10.38 1.64 -15.03
CA PHE A 44 10.71 2.49 -13.89
C PHE A 44 10.63 3.98 -14.22
N GLU A 45 11.25 4.42 -15.32
CA GLU A 45 11.27 5.82 -15.79
C GLU A 45 9.85 6.34 -16.04
N ASP A 46 9.01 5.52 -16.67
CA ASP A 46 7.60 5.83 -16.91
C ASP A 46 6.74 5.73 -15.63
N GLY A 47 7.33 5.30 -14.50
CA GLY A 47 6.65 5.14 -13.21
C GLY A 47 5.53 4.10 -13.24
N VAL A 48 5.66 3.08 -14.09
CA VAL A 48 4.77 1.89 -14.10
C VAL A 48 5.08 1.03 -12.88
N LEU A 49 6.37 0.91 -12.56
CA LEU A 49 6.90 0.12 -11.45
C LEU A 49 7.80 0.97 -10.54
N ARG A 50 7.82 0.62 -9.27
CA ARG A 50 8.84 1.02 -8.30
C ARG A 50 9.17 -0.17 -7.42
N VAL A 51 10.45 -0.42 -7.16
CA VAL A 51 10.88 -1.42 -6.18
C VAL A 51 11.36 -0.70 -4.95
N VAL A 52 10.77 -0.99 -3.80
CA VAL A 52 11.06 -0.30 -2.54
C VAL A 52 11.12 -1.30 -1.38
N ALA A 53 11.83 -0.94 -0.32
CA ALA A 53 11.63 -1.60 0.96
C ALA A 53 10.41 -0.97 1.66
N THR A 54 9.57 -1.81 2.22
CA THR A 54 8.50 -1.41 3.13
C THR A 54 8.82 -1.89 4.53
N VAL A 55 8.29 -1.20 5.51
CA VAL A 55 8.35 -1.58 6.93
C VAL A 55 6.96 -1.51 7.51
N ARG A 56 6.75 -2.16 8.64
CA ARG A 56 5.51 -1.96 9.39
C ARG A 56 5.48 -0.55 9.99
N PRO A 57 4.28 0.06 10.09
CA PRO A 57 4.14 1.43 10.61
C PRO A 57 4.78 1.64 11.98
N GLU A 58 4.75 0.63 12.85
CA GLU A 58 5.30 0.69 14.21
C GLU A 58 6.83 0.92 14.21
N PHE A 59 7.53 0.49 13.17
CA PHE A 59 8.97 0.75 13.00
C PHE A 59 9.29 2.25 12.95
N ASP A 60 8.38 3.04 12.39
CA ASP A 60 8.46 4.50 12.30
C ASP A 60 7.77 5.21 13.48
N GLY A 61 7.38 4.46 14.52
CA GLY A 61 6.64 5.02 15.66
C GLY A 61 5.19 5.41 15.31
N ILE A 62 4.62 4.84 14.27
CA ILE A 62 3.23 5.05 13.88
C ILE A 62 2.35 4.08 14.67
N HIS A 63 1.43 4.63 15.46
CA HIS A 63 0.56 3.87 16.36
C HIS A 63 -0.94 4.15 16.14
N ALA A 64 -1.29 5.01 15.19
CA ALA A 64 -2.68 5.26 14.84
C ALA A 64 -2.81 5.41 13.31
N ASN A 65 -3.54 4.48 12.71
CA ASN A 65 -3.87 4.44 11.30
C ASN A 65 -5.37 4.59 11.13
N ALA A 66 -5.81 5.32 10.12
CA ALA A 66 -7.23 5.52 9.88
C ALA A 66 -7.54 5.72 8.40
N HIS A 67 -8.69 5.19 7.99
CA HIS A 67 -9.34 5.56 6.75
C HIS A 67 -10.24 6.77 6.98
N LEU A 68 -10.09 7.78 6.16
CA LEU A 68 -10.96 8.96 6.14
C LEU A 68 -11.81 8.96 4.88
N SER A 69 -13.13 9.13 5.05
CA SER A 69 -14.06 9.44 3.96
C SER A 69 -14.48 10.90 4.08
N VAL A 70 -14.09 11.72 3.10
CA VAL A 70 -14.30 13.17 3.10
C VAL A 70 -15.38 13.54 2.10
N SER A 71 -16.52 14.02 2.60
CA SER A 71 -17.60 14.57 1.76
C SER A 71 -17.27 16.00 1.38
N VAL A 72 -17.30 16.28 0.09
CA VAL A 72 -16.91 17.59 -0.47
C VAL A 72 -18.03 18.14 -1.35
N THR A 73 -18.36 19.42 -1.16
CA THR A 73 -19.34 20.14 -2.02
C THR A 73 -18.65 20.81 -3.21
N GLY A 74 -19.38 20.90 -4.33
CA GLY A 74 -18.93 21.62 -5.51
C GLY A 74 -17.74 20.95 -6.25
N ALA A 75 -17.01 21.75 -7.02
CA ALA A 75 -15.88 21.30 -7.85
C ALA A 75 -14.55 21.18 -7.07
N ARG A 76 -14.58 21.13 -5.74
CA ARG A 76 -13.38 21.21 -4.88
C ARG A 76 -12.73 19.87 -4.54
N ARG A 77 -13.16 18.75 -5.13
CA ARG A 77 -12.57 17.42 -4.87
C ARG A 77 -11.06 17.40 -5.13
N ASP A 78 -10.63 18.01 -6.23
CA ASP A 78 -9.22 18.07 -6.61
C ASP A 78 -8.37 18.90 -5.63
N ASP A 79 -8.93 20.00 -5.12
CA ASP A 79 -8.23 20.86 -4.16
C ASP A 79 -8.06 20.16 -2.82
N VAL A 80 -9.13 19.53 -2.32
CA VAL A 80 -9.09 18.74 -1.07
C VAL A 80 -8.15 17.54 -1.22
N ALA A 81 -8.20 16.83 -2.34
CA ALA A 81 -7.32 15.68 -2.58
C ALA A 81 -5.84 16.10 -2.65
N ARG A 82 -5.51 17.20 -3.33
CA ARG A 82 -4.13 17.75 -3.38
C ARG A 82 -3.66 18.24 -2.01
N MET A 83 -4.52 18.91 -1.27
CA MET A 83 -4.20 19.35 0.09
C MET A 83 -3.89 18.17 1.01
N LEU A 84 -4.71 17.10 0.97
CA LEU A 84 -4.45 15.87 1.70
C LEU A 84 -3.14 15.22 1.27
N ALA A 85 -2.90 15.11 -0.05
CA ALA A 85 -1.67 14.53 -0.59
C ALA A 85 -0.40 15.32 -0.18
N GLY A 86 -0.53 16.61 0.12
CA GLY A 86 0.58 17.45 0.60
C GLY A 86 0.89 17.29 2.08
N GLN A 87 0.12 16.49 2.85
CA GLN A 87 0.38 16.28 4.28
C GLN A 87 1.27 15.06 4.51
N ASP A 88 2.21 15.18 5.44
CA ASP A 88 3.16 14.11 5.76
C ASP A 88 2.46 12.85 6.28
N GLU A 89 1.42 13.03 7.09
CA GLU A 89 0.65 11.95 7.69
C GLU A 89 -0.21 11.16 6.69
N THR A 90 -0.34 11.65 5.46
CA THR A 90 -1.20 11.04 4.44
C THR A 90 -0.41 10.07 3.57
N VAL A 91 -0.78 8.80 3.60
CA VAL A 91 -0.11 7.75 2.80
C VAL A 91 -0.90 7.36 1.55
N PHE A 92 -2.20 7.56 1.55
CA PHE A 92 -3.06 7.25 0.41
C PHE A 92 -4.11 8.35 0.23
N VAL A 93 -4.36 8.78 -1.02
CA VAL A 93 -5.44 9.70 -1.39
C VAL A 93 -6.03 9.29 -2.72
N SER A 94 -7.34 9.14 -2.76
CA SER A 94 -8.07 8.88 -4.00
C SER A 94 -9.35 9.69 -4.11
N ILE A 95 -9.64 10.17 -5.30
CA ILE A 95 -10.96 10.68 -5.66
C ILE A 95 -11.85 9.50 -5.96
N VAL A 96 -13.03 9.48 -5.33
CA VAL A 96 -13.94 8.34 -5.39
C VAL A 96 -15.34 8.72 -5.86
N SER A 97 -16.07 7.71 -6.32
CA SER A 97 -17.50 7.80 -6.57
C SER A 97 -18.31 7.78 -5.26
N GLY A 98 -19.58 8.12 -5.37
CA GLY A 98 -20.53 8.00 -4.26
C GLY A 98 -20.54 9.23 -3.34
N ARG A 99 -20.90 9.02 -2.06
CA ARG A 99 -21.20 10.08 -1.08
C ARG A 99 -19.95 10.82 -0.61
N ALA A 100 -18.83 10.12 -0.40
CA ALA A 100 -17.55 10.75 -0.18
C ALA A 100 -17.00 11.23 -1.53
N GLY A 101 -16.38 12.38 -1.61
CA GLY A 101 -15.71 12.85 -2.81
C GLY A 101 -14.27 12.42 -2.85
N VAL A 102 -13.65 12.27 -1.69
CA VAL A 102 -12.26 11.90 -1.48
C VAL A 102 -12.17 10.88 -0.34
N VAL A 103 -11.32 9.89 -0.50
CA VAL A 103 -10.87 9.01 0.59
C VAL A 103 -9.37 9.18 0.79
N ALA A 104 -8.93 9.03 2.04
CA ALA A 104 -7.53 9.09 2.40
C ALA A 104 -7.20 8.09 3.49
N GLU A 105 -5.95 7.60 3.51
CA GLU A 105 -5.39 6.87 4.65
C GLU A 105 -4.38 7.76 5.36
N ILE A 106 -4.55 7.87 6.67
CA ILE A 106 -3.72 8.70 7.54
C ILE A 106 -2.98 7.80 8.53
N ARG A 107 -1.67 8.05 8.67
CA ARG A 107 -0.81 7.36 9.64
C ARG A 107 -0.17 8.39 10.56
N THR A 108 -0.34 8.21 11.86
CA THR A 108 0.17 9.14 12.88
C THR A 108 0.79 8.42 14.07
N THR A 109 1.56 9.15 14.86
CA THR A 109 2.19 8.64 16.08
C THR A 109 1.20 8.37 17.22
N GLY A 110 -0.10 8.70 17.04
CA GLY A 110 -1.13 8.42 18.03
C GLY A 110 -2.44 9.14 17.74
N LEU A 111 -3.49 8.73 18.45
CA LEU A 111 -4.88 9.20 18.24
C LEU A 111 -5.05 10.71 18.41
N ARG A 112 -4.26 11.36 19.30
CA ARG A 112 -4.34 12.83 19.45
C ARG A 112 -3.91 13.54 18.16
N ARG A 113 -2.84 13.08 17.51
CA ARG A 113 -2.37 13.65 16.26
C ARG A 113 -3.36 13.38 15.13
N LEU A 114 -3.96 12.19 15.10
CA LEU A 114 -5.04 11.84 14.17
C LEU A 114 -6.23 12.81 14.35
N GLY A 115 -6.66 13.07 15.58
CA GLY A 115 -7.72 14.04 15.88
C GLY A 115 -7.41 15.43 15.33
N ASN A 116 -6.18 15.91 15.49
CA ASN A 116 -5.76 17.21 14.94
C ASN A 116 -5.83 17.24 13.40
N VAL A 117 -5.49 16.13 12.72
CA VAL A 117 -5.65 16.02 11.25
C VAL A 117 -7.12 16.15 10.87
N VAL A 118 -8.01 15.42 11.54
CA VAL A 118 -9.46 15.45 11.28
C VAL A 118 -10.03 16.84 11.52
N ASP A 119 -9.61 17.53 12.59
CA ASP A 119 -10.10 18.89 12.90
C ASP A 119 -9.61 19.91 11.86
N ARG A 120 -8.36 19.81 11.41
CA ARG A 120 -7.88 20.64 10.28
C ARG A 120 -8.72 20.43 9.02
N LEU A 121 -9.07 19.18 8.70
CA LEU A 121 -9.89 18.85 7.54
C LEU A 121 -11.30 19.44 7.62
N ARG A 122 -11.92 19.41 8.80
CA ARG A 122 -13.25 20.02 9.03
C ARG A 122 -13.27 21.53 8.79
N GLY A 123 -12.12 22.20 8.96
CA GLY A 123 -11.95 23.63 8.70
C GLY A 123 -11.71 23.98 7.23
N VAL A 124 -11.55 22.99 6.34
CA VAL A 124 -11.28 23.24 4.93
C VAL A 124 -12.57 23.61 4.19
N GLU A 125 -12.52 24.69 3.43
CA GLU A 125 -13.65 25.15 2.63
C GLU A 125 -14.12 24.08 1.63
N GLY A 126 -15.42 23.80 1.64
CA GLY A 126 -16.03 22.77 0.80
C GLY A 126 -16.09 21.37 1.43
N VAL A 127 -15.38 21.13 2.53
CA VAL A 127 -15.53 19.88 3.32
C VAL A 127 -16.81 20.00 4.17
N THR A 128 -17.72 19.05 4.00
CA THR A 128 -19.00 19.03 4.74
C THR A 128 -19.06 17.94 5.80
N ARG A 129 -18.29 16.88 5.61
CA ARG A 129 -18.24 15.76 6.57
C ARG A 129 -16.91 15.02 6.45
N VAL A 130 -16.35 14.61 7.58
CA VAL A 130 -15.21 13.69 7.67
C VAL A 130 -15.66 12.51 8.51
N GLU A 131 -15.77 11.35 7.90
CA GLU A 131 -15.95 10.08 8.59
C GLU A 131 -14.57 9.44 8.78
N THR A 132 -14.33 8.91 9.98
CA THR A 132 -13.04 8.32 10.36
C THR A 132 -13.27 6.90 10.83
N LEU A 133 -12.58 5.94 10.19
CA LEU A 133 -12.49 4.54 10.61
C LEU A 133 -11.07 4.31 11.13
N VAL A 134 -10.89 4.15 12.43
CA VAL A 134 -9.59 3.90 13.04
C VAL A 134 -9.28 2.41 12.92
N TYR A 135 -8.13 2.05 12.38
CA TYR A 135 -7.72 0.65 12.27
C TYR A 135 -7.36 0.09 13.64
N THR A 136 -7.96 -1.03 13.99
CA THR A 136 -7.61 -1.82 15.18
C THR A 136 -6.69 -2.97 14.83
N ASP A 137 -6.80 -3.48 13.61
CA ASP A 137 -5.96 -4.54 13.08
C ASP A 137 -5.93 -4.48 11.55
N VAL A 138 -4.76 -4.57 10.95
CA VAL A 138 -4.60 -4.71 9.51
C VAL A 138 -4.42 -6.19 9.20
N VAL A 139 -5.46 -6.80 8.65
CA VAL A 139 -5.53 -8.23 8.36
C VAL A 139 -4.75 -8.56 7.10
N MET A 140 -4.92 -7.72 6.06
CA MET A 140 -4.23 -7.88 4.78
C MET A 140 -3.69 -6.54 4.30
N GLU A 141 -2.40 -6.51 4.06
CA GLU A 141 -1.68 -5.45 3.33
C GLU A 141 -0.47 -6.09 2.64
N PRO A 142 -0.57 -6.52 1.38
CA PRO A 142 0.43 -7.35 0.71
C PRO A 142 1.78 -6.65 0.54
N HIS A 143 1.80 -5.33 0.67
CA HIS A 143 3.02 -4.54 0.55
C HIS A 143 3.80 -4.38 1.85
N LEU A 144 3.22 -4.72 3.01
CA LEU A 144 3.93 -4.68 4.29
C LEU A 144 4.59 -6.04 4.62
N PRO A 145 5.63 -6.04 5.46
CA PRO A 145 6.12 -7.27 6.07
C PRO A 145 4.97 -7.97 6.82
N PRO A 146 4.94 -9.32 6.84
CA PRO A 146 3.89 -10.05 7.54
C PRO A 146 3.84 -9.67 9.03
N PRO A 147 2.67 -9.78 9.69
CA PRO A 147 2.56 -9.57 11.12
C PRO A 147 3.54 -10.49 11.85
N ARG A 148 4.30 -9.91 12.77
CA ARG A 148 5.18 -10.72 13.63
C ARG A 148 4.31 -11.41 14.68
N ALA A 149 4.51 -12.71 14.85
CA ALA A 149 3.97 -13.37 16.03
C ALA A 149 4.46 -12.59 17.27
N ALA A 150 3.56 -12.26 18.17
CA ALA A 150 3.84 -11.49 19.38
C ALA A 150 4.73 -12.30 20.34
N VAL A 151 6.00 -12.49 19.98
CA VAL A 151 7.00 -13.16 20.81
C VAL A 151 8.24 -12.27 20.89
N GLY A 152 8.33 -11.54 22.00
CA GLY A 152 9.56 -10.92 22.44
C GLY A 152 9.88 -9.57 21.83
N THR A 153 10.80 -8.89 22.46
CA THR A 153 11.36 -7.57 22.14
C THR A 153 11.52 -7.29 20.66
N ASP A 154 11.19 -6.05 20.25
CA ASP A 154 11.57 -5.53 18.93
C ASP A 154 13.01 -5.90 18.58
N PRO A 155 13.30 -6.36 17.35
CA PRO A 155 14.67 -6.65 16.97
C PRO A 155 15.51 -5.40 17.21
N ALA A 156 16.67 -5.59 17.81
CA ALA A 156 17.62 -4.50 18.01
C ALA A 156 18.08 -4.01 16.62
N VAL A 157 17.44 -2.98 16.12
CA VAL A 157 17.78 -2.28 14.88
C VAL A 157 18.66 -1.10 15.25
N ASP A 158 19.94 -1.15 14.82
CA ASP A 158 20.88 -0.07 15.08
C ASP A 158 20.76 1.07 14.03
N HIS A 159 21.58 2.10 14.17
CA HIS A 159 21.56 3.25 13.25
C HIS A 159 21.97 2.89 11.81
N LEU A 160 22.89 1.92 11.64
CA LEU A 160 23.29 1.45 10.32
C LEU A 160 22.14 0.71 9.63
N ASP A 161 21.39 -0.10 10.38
CA ASP A 161 20.22 -0.79 9.89
C ASP A 161 19.13 0.20 9.45
N ARG A 162 18.90 1.27 10.24
CA ARG A 162 17.96 2.34 9.85
C ARG A 162 18.39 3.03 8.56
N THR A 163 19.69 3.37 8.44
CA THR A 163 20.22 3.95 7.20
C THR A 163 20.03 3.02 6.00
N LEU A 164 20.28 1.72 6.16
CA LEU A 164 20.03 0.72 5.11
C LEU A 164 18.56 0.64 4.70
N VAL A 165 17.66 0.69 5.69
CA VAL A 165 16.21 0.73 5.46
C VAL A 165 15.83 1.97 4.63
N ASP A 166 16.31 3.15 5.00
CA ASP A 166 15.98 4.40 4.30
C ASP A 166 16.49 4.41 2.85
N LEU A 167 17.71 3.92 2.61
CA LEU A 167 18.24 3.75 1.25
C LEU A 167 17.40 2.78 0.42
N LEU A 168 17.00 1.65 1.00
CA LEU A 168 16.19 0.65 0.32
C LEU A 168 14.73 1.09 0.13
N ARG A 169 14.21 1.99 0.95
CA ARG A 169 12.92 2.65 0.74
C ARG A 169 12.95 3.56 -0.49
N ALA A 170 14.06 4.27 -0.70
CA ALA A 170 14.24 5.12 -1.87
C ALA A 170 14.35 4.28 -3.15
N ASP A 171 15.20 3.24 -3.13
CA ASP A 171 15.36 2.27 -4.22
C ASP A 171 15.68 0.88 -3.66
N GLY A 172 14.69 0.00 -3.67
CA GLY A 172 14.82 -1.39 -3.23
C GLY A 172 15.80 -2.23 -4.07
N ARG A 173 16.25 -1.74 -5.22
CA ARG A 173 17.24 -2.38 -6.10
C ARG A 173 18.65 -1.86 -5.91
N THR A 174 18.88 -0.88 -5.03
CA THR A 174 20.24 -0.39 -4.71
C THR A 174 21.19 -1.57 -4.46
N SER A 175 22.35 -1.54 -5.11
CA SER A 175 23.33 -2.63 -5.01
C SER A 175 23.94 -2.71 -3.60
N TYR A 176 24.37 -3.90 -3.20
CA TYR A 176 25.05 -4.05 -1.90
C TYR A 176 26.38 -3.29 -1.83
N ALA A 177 27.02 -3.01 -2.97
CA ALA A 177 28.22 -2.20 -3.04
C ALA A 177 27.90 -0.72 -2.76
N ASP A 178 26.84 -0.19 -3.37
CA ASP A 178 26.39 1.19 -3.13
C ASP A 178 25.89 1.38 -1.70
N LEU A 179 25.08 0.45 -1.18
CA LEU A 179 24.65 0.45 0.22
C LEU A 179 25.85 0.45 1.17
N ALA A 180 26.86 -0.39 0.89
CA ALA A 180 28.07 -0.51 1.70
C ALA A 180 28.86 0.80 1.74
N ALA A 181 28.97 1.49 0.61
CA ALA A 181 29.62 2.79 0.52
C ALA A 181 28.93 3.85 1.43
N HIS A 182 27.61 3.82 1.55
CA HIS A 182 26.87 4.75 2.40
C HIS A 182 27.03 4.47 3.91
N VAL A 183 27.14 3.19 4.30
CA VAL A 183 27.20 2.81 5.71
C VAL A 183 28.62 2.52 6.20
N GLY A 184 29.64 2.63 5.35
CA GLY A 184 31.04 2.41 5.74
C GLY A 184 31.39 0.95 6.04
N LEU A 185 30.67 -0.01 5.46
CA LEU A 185 30.88 -1.44 5.66
C LEU A 185 31.39 -2.13 4.37
N SER A 186 31.84 -3.38 4.48
CA SER A 186 32.05 -4.22 3.31
C SER A 186 30.71 -4.63 2.68
N ALA A 187 30.68 -4.89 1.36
CA ALA A 187 29.49 -5.38 0.67
C ALA A 187 28.95 -6.69 1.25
N ALA A 188 29.84 -7.57 1.75
CA ALA A 188 29.46 -8.81 2.40
C ALA A 188 28.76 -8.57 3.75
N ALA A 189 29.30 -7.68 4.58
CA ALA A 189 28.70 -7.31 5.87
C ALA A 189 27.34 -6.62 5.65
N THR A 190 27.24 -5.70 4.68
CA THR A 190 26.01 -5.01 4.32
C THR A 190 24.94 -6.00 3.83
N ARG A 191 25.32 -6.95 2.97
CA ARG A 191 24.42 -8.02 2.51
C ARG A 191 23.89 -8.86 3.69
N ALA A 192 24.75 -9.20 4.64
CA ALA A 192 24.35 -9.95 5.82
C ALA A 192 23.32 -9.19 6.66
N ARG A 193 23.52 -7.87 6.89
CA ARG A 193 22.57 -7.00 7.62
C ARG A 193 21.24 -6.91 6.90
N VAL A 194 21.22 -6.61 5.60
CA VAL A 194 19.97 -6.52 4.84
C VAL A 194 19.22 -7.86 4.86
N ARG A 195 19.94 -8.98 4.72
CA ARG A 195 19.31 -10.31 4.82
C ARG A 195 18.69 -10.53 6.20
N ASN A 196 19.41 -10.17 7.27
CA ASN A 196 18.88 -10.27 8.62
C ASN A 196 17.61 -9.43 8.82
N LEU A 197 17.55 -8.20 8.26
CA LEU A 197 16.35 -7.34 8.30
C LEU A 197 15.16 -7.98 7.57
N LEU A 198 15.41 -8.66 6.44
CA LEU A 198 14.40 -9.42 5.69
C LEU A 198 13.93 -10.65 6.47
N ASP A 199 14.87 -11.46 7.00
CA ASP A 199 14.59 -12.69 7.73
C ASP A 199 13.82 -12.42 9.04
N LEU A 200 14.13 -11.31 9.70
CA LEU A 200 13.41 -10.82 10.88
C LEU A 200 12.07 -10.16 10.53
N GLY A 201 11.69 -10.01 9.27
CA GLY A 201 10.47 -9.32 8.86
C GLY A 201 10.44 -7.85 9.29
N VAL A 202 11.59 -7.20 9.46
CA VAL A 202 11.67 -5.74 9.68
C VAL A 202 11.35 -5.01 8.39
N ILE A 203 11.89 -5.50 7.27
CA ILE A 203 11.61 -4.98 5.94
C ILE A 203 11.07 -6.09 5.03
N ARG A 204 10.36 -5.64 4.00
CA ARG A 204 10.00 -6.44 2.83
C ARG A 204 10.36 -5.65 1.58
N ILE A 205 11.01 -6.29 0.60
CA ILE A 205 11.21 -5.67 -0.73
C ILE A 205 10.00 -6.00 -1.57
N VAL A 206 9.34 -4.98 -2.07
CA VAL A 206 8.12 -5.11 -2.87
C VAL A 206 8.24 -4.32 -4.17
N THR A 207 7.55 -4.79 -5.20
CA THR A 207 7.35 -4.05 -6.43
C THR A 207 5.97 -3.42 -6.42
N LEU A 208 5.95 -2.11 -6.31
CA LEU A 208 4.74 -1.32 -6.42
C LEU A 208 4.42 -1.13 -7.90
N VAL A 209 3.20 -1.47 -8.28
CA VAL A 209 2.71 -1.32 -9.64
C VAL A 209 1.68 -0.19 -9.65
N ASN A 210 1.83 0.78 -10.55
CA ASN A 210 0.83 1.82 -10.71
C ASN A 210 -0.37 1.28 -11.52
N PRO A 211 -1.52 1.01 -10.89
CA PRO A 211 -2.64 0.36 -11.56
C PRO A 211 -3.23 1.23 -12.67
N THR A 212 -3.16 2.56 -12.55
CA THR A 212 -3.67 3.48 -13.57
C THR A 212 -2.86 3.41 -14.88
N LYS A 213 -1.61 2.96 -14.80
CA LYS A 213 -0.70 2.81 -15.94
C LYS A 213 -0.76 1.42 -16.57
N LEU A 214 -1.31 0.43 -15.88
CA LEU A 214 -1.61 -0.89 -16.45
C LEU A 214 -2.83 -0.87 -17.40
N GLY A 215 -3.66 0.17 -17.33
CA GLY A 215 -4.71 0.44 -18.31
C GLY A 215 -5.98 -0.42 -18.20
N ARG A 216 -6.09 -1.32 -17.21
CA ARG A 216 -7.24 -2.22 -17.03
C ARG A 216 -7.36 -2.74 -15.59
N SER A 217 -7.33 -1.87 -14.59
CA SER A 217 -7.57 -2.30 -13.20
C SER A 217 -8.68 -1.45 -12.59
N PHE A 218 -9.69 -2.09 -12.06
CA PHE A 218 -10.73 -1.47 -11.27
C PHE A 218 -10.36 -1.60 -9.81
N MET A 219 -10.15 -0.48 -9.13
CA MET A 219 -9.97 -0.43 -7.70
C MET A 219 -11.28 -0.03 -7.05
N THR A 220 -11.81 -0.87 -6.17
CA THR A 220 -13.06 -0.64 -5.46
C THR A 220 -12.85 -0.80 -3.98
N GLY A 221 -13.11 0.28 -3.24
CA GLY A 221 -13.15 0.23 -1.79
C GLY A 221 -14.49 -0.29 -1.29
N PHE A 222 -14.48 -0.95 -0.15
CA PHE A 222 -15.69 -1.39 0.53
C PHE A 222 -15.59 -1.24 2.04
N ALA A 223 -16.74 -1.07 2.69
CA ALA A 223 -16.86 -1.07 4.14
C ALA A 223 -17.97 -2.04 4.55
N LEU A 224 -17.76 -2.75 5.64
CA LEU A 224 -18.63 -3.81 6.13
C LEU A 224 -19.17 -3.48 7.50
N ASP A 225 -20.43 -3.81 7.68
CA ASP A 225 -21.08 -3.95 8.98
C ASP A 225 -21.19 -5.45 9.25
N LEU A 226 -20.69 -5.92 10.39
CA LEU A 226 -20.49 -7.34 10.69
C LEU A 226 -21.33 -7.76 11.91
N ALA A 227 -21.75 -9.02 11.92
CA ALA A 227 -22.35 -9.67 13.07
C ALA A 227 -21.44 -10.81 13.57
N GLY A 228 -21.38 -10.98 14.89
CA GLY A 228 -20.56 -12.04 15.50
C GLY A 228 -19.07 -11.69 15.59
N LYS A 229 -18.21 -12.70 15.34
CA LYS A 229 -16.76 -12.52 15.42
C LYS A 229 -16.21 -11.97 14.10
N ALA A 230 -15.94 -10.68 14.04
CA ALA A 230 -15.47 -10.00 12.85
C ALA A 230 -14.22 -10.68 12.24
N ARG A 231 -13.27 -11.16 13.06
CA ARG A 231 -12.04 -11.80 12.58
C ARG A 231 -12.31 -13.08 11.77
N ASP A 232 -13.34 -13.86 12.13
CA ASP A 232 -13.68 -15.11 11.40
C ASP A 232 -14.26 -14.79 10.01
N VAL A 233 -14.94 -13.64 9.86
CA VAL A 233 -15.42 -13.15 8.56
C VAL A 233 -14.26 -12.66 7.71
N LEU A 234 -13.35 -11.87 8.30
CA LEU A 234 -12.21 -11.32 7.57
C LEU A 234 -11.27 -12.41 7.07
N HIS A 235 -11.02 -13.49 7.82
CA HIS A 235 -10.23 -14.61 7.33
C HIS A 235 -10.78 -15.25 6.04
N ARG A 236 -12.11 -15.33 5.92
CA ARG A 236 -12.74 -15.84 4.68
C ARG A 236 -12.65 -14.85 3.52
N ILE A 237 -12.66 -13.56 3.81
CA ILE A 237 -12.48 -12.50 2.81
C ILE A 237 -11.02 -12.46 2.33
N GLU A 238 -10.05 -12.67 3.23
CA GLU A 238 -8.61 -12.73 2.92
C GLU A 238 -8.28 -13.82 1.87
N GLU A 239 -9.04 -14.92 1.85
CA GLU A 239 -8.89 -15.99 0.85
C GLU A 239 -9.34 -15.58 -0.57
N ILE A 240 -9.95 -14.41 -0.74
CA ILE A 240 -10.37 -13.91 -2.04
C ILE A 240 -9.17 -13.21 -2.70
N GLY A 241 -8.61 -13.81 -3.75
CA GLY A 241 -7.40 -13.32 -4.41
C GLY A 241 -7.48 -11.92 -5.03
N ALA A 242 -8.69 -11.34 -5.16
CA ALA A 242 -8.90 -9.97 -5.61
C ALA A 242 -8.82 -8.93 -4.48
N VAL A 243 -8.81 -9.36 -3.20
CA VAL A 243 -8.69 -8.45 -2.06
C VAL A 243 -7.23 -8.04 -1.94
N ASP A 244 -6.98 -6.73 -1.94
CA ASP A 244 -5.64 -6.13 -1.88
C ASP A 244 -5.35 -5.48 -0.52
N PHE A 245 -6.40 -5.04 0.17
CA PHE A 245 -6.30 -4.47 1.52
C PHE A 245 -7.50 -4.86 2.36
N LEU A 246 -7.29 -5.14 3.65
CA LEU A 246 -8.35 -5.45 4.59
C LEU A 246 -7.95 -5.09 6.03
N ALA A 247 -8.78 -4.33 6.71
CA ALA A 247 -8.57 -3.92 8.09
C ALA A 247 -9.86 -3.99 8.92
N LEU A 248 -9.73 -4.38 10.18
CA LEU A 248 -10.74 -4.15 11.23
C LEU A 248 -10.71 -2.70 11.67
N THR A 249 -11.89 -2.14 11.94
CA THR A 249 -12.01 -0.73 12.26
C THR A 249 -12.89 -0.47 13.46
N LEU A 250 -12.69 0.71 14.07
CA LEU A 250 -13.64 1.36 14.97
C LEU A 250 -14.18 2.60 14.27
N GLY A 251 -15.51 2.72 14.24
CA GLY A 251 -16.20 3.87 13.62
C GLY A 251 -17.59 3.48 13.11
N THR A 252 -17.93 3.96 11.92
CA THR A 252 -19.24 3.73 11.28
C THR A 252 -19.28 2.44 10.45
N ALA A 253 -18.25 1.64 10.49
CA ALA A 253 -18.15 0.31 9.92
C ALA A 253 -17.20 -0.55 10.77
N ASP A 254 -17.36 -1.87 10.74
CA ASP A 254 -16.53 -2.82 11.49
C ASP A 254 -15.26 -3.21 10.73
N ALA A 255 -15.30 -3.12 9.38
CA ALA A 255 -14.15 -3.37 8.54
C ALA A 255 -14.16 -2.49 7.30
N VAL A 256 -12.96 -2.26 6.75
CA VAL A 256 -12.75 -1.59 5.47
C VAL A 256 -11.76 -2.38 4.63
N GLY A 257 -11.96 -2.41 3.33
CA GLY A 257 -11.05 -3.09 2.42
C GLY A 257 -11.05 -2.50 1.02
N THR A 258 -10.16 -3.03 0.20
CA THR A 258 -10.03 -2.69 -1.22
C THR A 258 -9.90 -3.97 -2.04
N ILE A 259 -10.62 -4.03 -3.14
CA ILE A 259 -10.46 -5.07 -4.17
C ILE A 259 -9.89 -4.44 -5.44
N VAL A 260 -9.07 -5.23 -6.14
CA VAL A 260 -8.50 -4.88 -7.44
C VAL A 260 -8.88 -5.97 -8.43
N THR A 261 -9.57 -5.58 -9.50
CA THR A 261 -10.09 -6.50 -10.53
C THR A 261 -9.75 -6.00 -11.92
N THR A 262 -9.90 -6.84 -12.93
CA THR A 262 -9.63 -6.49 -14.33
C THR A 262 -10.88 -6.14 -15.12
N THR A 263 -12.06 -6.55 -14.64
CA THR A 263 -13.36 -6.26 -15.26
C THR A 263 -14.37 -5.75 -14.23
N VAL A 264 -15.42 -5.08 -14.70
CA VAL A 264 -16.55 -4.67 -13.84
C VAL A 264 -17.32 -5.89 -13.36
N GLU A 265 -17.44 -6.91 -14.20
CA GLU A 265 -18.12 -8.17 -13.90
C GLU A 265 -17.41 -8.90 -12.74
N ASP A 266 -16.08 -8.96 -12.74
CA ASP A 266 -15.30 -9.50 -11.63
C ASP A 266 -15.52 -8.68 -10.35
N THR A 267 -15.58 -7.35 -10.47
CA THR A 267 -15.87 -6.47 -9.32
C THR A 267 -17.21 -6.80 -8.69
N ILE A 268 -18.26 -6.94 -9.50
CA ILE A 268 -19.62 -7.30 -9.04
C ILE A 268 -19.58 -8.68 -8.37
N ALA A 269 -18.99 -9.68 -9.02
CA ALA A 269 -18.92 -11.04 -8.48
C ALA A 269 -18.20 -11.11 -7.12
N VAL A 270 -17.11 -10.34 -6.95
CA VAL A 270 -16.38 -10.29 -5.67
C VAL A 270 -17.20 -9.59 -4.59
N LEU A 271 -17.86 -8.46 -4.91
CA LEU A 271 -18.71 -7.74 -3.94
C LEU A 271 -19.91 -8.57 -3.53
N ASP A 272 -20.56 -9.27 -4.46
CA ASP A 272 -21.69 -10.17 -4.17
C ASP A 272 -21.22 -11.35 -3.29
N ARG A 273 -20.06 -11.93 -3.59
CA ARG A 273 -19.46 -12.99 -2.76
C ARG A 273 -19.22 -12.52 -1.32
N ILE A 274 -18.66 -11.31 -1.14
CA ILE A 274 -18.45 -10.72 0.19
C ILE A 274 -19.79 -10.44 0.86
N GLY A 275 -20.73 -9.79 0.16
CA GLY A 275 -22.01 -9.36 0.71
C GLY A 275 -22.92 -10.51 1.14
N THR A 276 -22.74 -11.70 0.55
CA THR A 276 -23.51 -12.91 0.89
C THR A 276 -22.84 -13.82 1.93
N MET A 277 -21.65 -13.44 2.42
CA MET A 277 -20.97 -14.23 3.46
C MET A 277 -21.74 -14.19 4.78
N ASP A 278 -21.82 -15.32 5.44
CA ASP A 278 -22.38 -15.41 6.79
C ASP A 278 -21.59 -14.50 7.75
N GLY A 279 -22.31 -13.66 8.50
CA GLY A 279 -21.74 -12.65 9.38
C GLY A 279 -21.56 -11.27 8.74
N VAL A 280 -21.76 -11.08 7.42
CA VAL A 280 -21.85 -9.77 6.77
C VAL A 280 -23.31 -9.32 6.79
N VAL A 281 -23.62 -8.20 7.47
CA VAL A 281 -24.97 -7.65 7.58
C VAL A 281 -25.17 -6.37 6.78
N GLY A 282 -24.08 -5.75 6.36
CA GLY A 282 -24.09 -4.58 5.48
C GLY A 282 -22.80 -4.48 4.68
N LEU A 283 -22.93 -4.07 3.41
CA LEU A 283 -21.80 -3.77 2.53
C LEU A 283 -22.07 -2.45 1.81
N ARG A 284 -21.10 -1.56 1.91
CA ARG A 284 -21.07 -0.28 1.17
C ARG A 284 -19.82 -0.27 0.32
N SER A 285 -19.91 0.16 -0.93
CA SER A 285 -18.75 0.22 -1.84
C SER A 285 -18.63 1.56 -2.55
N TRP A 286 -17.43 1.87 -3.01
CA TRP A 286 -17.12 3.02 -3.84
C TRP A 286 -16.01 2.67 -4.84
N THR A 287 -16.07 3.29 -6.02
CA THR A 287 -15.03 3.12 -7.03
C THR A 287 -13.97 4.21 -6.86
N HIS A 288 -12.70 3.83 -6.91
CA HIS A 288 -11.58 4.76 -7.01
C HIS A 288 -11.49 5.27 -8.44
N LEU A 289 -11.88 6.54 -8.63
CA LEU A 289 -11.90 7.19 -9.96
C LEU A 289 -10.52 7.69 -10.38
N ARG A 290 -9.74 8.16 -9.39
CA ARG A 290 -8.37 8.64 -9.61
C ARG A 290 -7.54 8.53 -8.34
N LEU A 291 -6.48 7.75 -8.42
CA LEU A 291 -5.45 7.71 -7.39
C LEU A 291 -4.61 8.99 -7.49
N VAL A 292 -4.58 9.77 -6.41
CA VAL A 292 -3.83 11.03 -6.33
C VAL A 292 -2.47 10.80 -5.69
N GLN A 293 -2.43 9.96 -4.65
CA GLN A 293 -1.21 9.61 -3.94
C GLN A 293 -1.29 8.19 -3.37
N GLU A 294 -0.15 7.52 -3.41
CA GLU A 294 0.11 6.28 -2.68
C GLU A 294 1.58 6.26 -2.27
N ARG A 295 1.84 6.23 -0.96
CA ARG A 295 3.18 6.22 -0.36
C ARG A 295 3.32 5.04 0.59
N TYR A 296 4.39 4.28 0.43
CA TYR A 296 4.78 3.19 1.34
C TYR A 296 6.05 3.51 2.13
N GLY A 297 6.48 4.78 2.12
CA GLY A 297 7.65 5.28 2.85
C GLY A 297 7.28 6.01 4.14
N THR A 298 8.30 6.53 4.84
CA THR A 298 8.18 7.27 6.10
C THR A 298 7.16 8.40 6.02
N VAL A 299 6.35 8.50 7.08
CA VAL A 299 5.58 9.67 7.42
C VAL A 299 6.56 10.66 8.08
N GLY A 300 7.04 11.63 7.31
CA GLY A 300 7.83 12.75 7.78
C GLY A 300 9.29 12.42 8.13
N GLY A 301 10.20 12.83 7.30
CA GLY A 301 11.56 13.18 7.64
C GLY A 301 11.69 14.68 7.60
#